data_ce640c2e605e8398bbb744d8d51735f6
#
_entry.id   ce640c2e605e8398bbb744d8d51735f6
#
_cell.length_a   1.000
_cell.length_b   1.000
_cell.length_c   1.000
_cell.angle_alpha   90.00
_cell.angle_beta   90.00
_cell.angle_gamma   90.00
#
_symmetry.space_group_name_H-M   'P 1'
#
loop_
_entity.id
_entity.type
_entity.pdbx_description
1 polymer ?
#
loop_
_entity_poly.entity_id
_entity_poly.type
_entity_poly.pdbx_seq_one_letter_code
_entity_poly.pdbx_strand_id
1 'polypeptide(L)'
;MSKNSPDLAVKKRRPVGRPRGDGKPHLTRQRVFEICTKLIAEHGFAGTSIRMMATALDASPASLFNLFGSKDGLLNELISYAAQASLSFYDELKSVEAEPEILLYKSIYEEVIAVASADQDFVGIFYLPELRKPEFSSAQAVRSKMVAHYAGLIEACSSKNALKADQSQLAAEQVFQLTETSILAPHLTGELTPEDQARATADFCFRAMRCDEVSLQSVRKAAATIDLCILPPTT
;
A
#
# COMPACT_ATOMS: atom_id res chain seq x y z
N MET A 1 61.17 -31.08 -46.58
CA MET A 1 61.15 -30.96 -45.14
C MET A 1 59.90 -30.23 -44.73
N SER A 2 58.88 -30.99 -44.32
CA SER A 2 57.55 -30.51 -44.00
C SER A 2 57.52 -30.10 -42.52
N LYS A 3 56.94 -28.91 -42.21
CA LYS A 3 56.65 -28.51 -40.81
C LYS A 3 55.14 -28.43 -40.63
N ASN A 4 54.64 -29.44 -39.88
CA ASN A 4 53.30 -29.43 -39.35
C ASN A 4 53.13 -28.32 -38.33
N SER A 5 52.13 -27.49 -38.48
CA SER A 5 51.57 -26.57 -37.47
C SER A 5 50.37 -27.22 -36.82
N PRO A 6 50.22 -27.21 -35.50
CA PRO A 6 49.04 -27.80 -34.84
C PRO A 6 47.83 -26.86 -34.94
N ASP A 7 46.73 -27.44 -35.35
CA ASP A 7 45.41 -26.87 -35.44
C ASP A 7 44.87 -26.57 -34.03
N LEU A 8 44.71 -25.28 -33.71
CA LEU A 8 44.08 -24.83 -32.47
C LEU A 8 42.56 -24.89 -32.58
N ALA A 9 42.00 -26.00 -32.12
CA ALA A 9 40.55 -26.20 -32.03
C ALA A 9 39.92 -25.13 -31.09
N VAL A 10 39.25 -24.15 -31.65
CA VAL A 10 38.43 -23.14 -30.95
C VAL A 10 37.27 -23.86 -30.30
N LYS A 11 37.27 -24.03 -28.97
CA LYS A 11 36.13 -24.51 -28.19
C LYS A 11 34.95 -23.53 -28.36
N LYS A 12 33.94 -23.90 -29.17
CA LYS A 12 32.66 -23.23 -29.25
C LYS A 12 32.02 -23.14 -27.86
N ARG A 13 31.88 -21.92 -27.34
CA ARG A 13 31.08 -21.65 -26.12
C ARG A 13 29.67 -22.13 -26.40
N ARG A 14 29.14 -23.00 -25.51
CA ARG A 14 27.73 -23.43 -25.52
C ARG A 14 26.85 -22.16 -25.40
N PRO A 15 25.80 -21.99 -26.23
CA PRO A 15 24.89 -20.87 -26.06
C PRO A 15 24.19 -20.99 -24.73
N VAL A 16 24.09 -19.85 -24.04
CA VAL A 16 23.32 -19.68 -22.80
C VAL A 16 21.89 -20.15 -23.06
N GLY A 17 21.37 -20.96 -22.17
CA GLY A 17 20.17 -21.78 -22.31
C GLY A 17 18.97 -21.03 -22.93
N ARG A 18 18.32 -21.78 -23.82
CA ARG A 18 17.06 -21.46 -24.46
C ARG A 18 16.02 -21.08 -23.39
N PRO A 19 15.24 -19.99 -23.55
CA PRO A 19 14.08 -19.73 -22.71
C PRO A 19 13.17 -20.95 -22.74
N ARG A 20 12.84 -21.52 -21.58
CA ARG A 20 11.85 -22.58 -21.48
C ARG A 20 10.48 -21.96 -21.76
N GLY A 21 10.00 -22.12 -22.97
CA GLY A 21 8.62 -21.83 -23.37
C GLY A 21 7.69 -22.97 -22.97
N ASP A 22 7.50 -23.18 -21.69
CA ASP A 22 6.67 -24.25 -21.15
C ASP A 22 5.21 -23.84 -20.92
N GLY A 23 4.74 -22.75 -21.55
CA GLY A 23 3.34 -22.32 -21.45
C GLY A 23 2.86 -22.00 -20.03
N LYS A 24 3.75 -22.04 -19.03
CA LYS A 24 3.44 -21.68 -17.64
C LYS A 24 3.32 -20.16 -17.50
N PRO A 25 2.28 -19.68 -16.81
CA PRO A 25 2.14 -18.25 -16.55
C PRO A 25 3.41 -17.72 -15.88
N HIS A 26 3.95 -16.62 -16.38
CA HIS A 26 5.11 -16.00 -15.78
C HIS A 26 4.82 -15.71 -14.30
N LEU A 27 5.74 -16.09 -13.41
CA LEU A 27 5.67 -15.76 -11.99
C LEU A 27 5.98 -14.26 -11.83
N THR A 28 4.93 -13.43 -11.82
CA THR A 28 5.03 -11.98 -11.57
C THR A 28 4.87 -11.69 -10.08
N ARG A 29 5.47 -10.60 -9.58
CA ARG A 29 5.29 -10.17 -8.19
C ARG A 29 3.82 -10.01 -7.84
N GLN A 30 3.05 -9.37 -8.69
CA GLN A 30 1.62 -9.16 -8.51
C GLN A 30 0.85 -10.47 -8.29
N ARG A 31 1.03 -11.46 -9.20
CA ARG A 31 0.38 -12.77 -9.05
C ARG A 31 0.79 -13.47 -7.75
N VAL A 32 2.05 -13.32 -7.33
CA VAL A 32 2.50 -13.85 -6.04
C VAL A 32 1.75 -13.15 -4.91
N PHE A 33 1.64 -11.83 -4.94
CA PHE A 33 0.94 -11.06 -3.91
C PHE A 33 -0.54 -11.45 -3.81
N GLU A 34 -1.27 -11.53 -4.92
CA GLU A 34 -2.68 -11.95 -4.96
C GLU A 34 -2.91 -13.33 -4.32
N ILE A 35 -2.10 -14.31 -4.69
CA ILE A 35 -2.23 -15.68 -4.16
C ILE A 35 -1.79 -15.76 -2.69
N CYS A 36 -0.70 -15.08 -2.34
CA CYS A 36 -0.19 -15.10 -0.96
C CYS A 36 -1.12 -14.39 0.01
N THR A 37 -1.75 -13.28 -0.41
CA THR A 37 -2.76 -12.58 0.40
C THR A 37 -3.91 -13.51 0.76
N LYS A 38 -4.49 -14.22 -0.22
CA LYS A 38 -5.58 -15.18 0.02
C LYS A 38 -5.17 -16.30 0.98
N LEU A 39 -3.99 -16.88 0.77
CA LEU A 39 -3.49 -17.93 1.67
C LEU A 39 -3.25 -17.41 3.10
N ILE A 40 -2.77 -16.18 3.23
CA ILE A 40 -2.56 -15.56 4.55
C ILE A 40 -3.91 -15.26 5.22
N ALA A 41 -4.91 -14.80 4.47
CA ALA A 41 -6.25 -14.58 4.99
C ALA A 41 -6.91 -15.88 5.47
N GLU A 42 -6.76 -16.98 4.72
CA GLU A 42 -7.33 -18.29 5.07
C GLU A 42 -6.63 -18.99 6.25
N HIS A 43 -5.30 -18.92 6.31
CA HIS A 43 -4.49 -19.75 7.21
C HIS A 43 -3.73 -18.95 8.26
N GLY A 44 -3.79 -17.62 8.22
CA GLY A 44 -2.93 -16.72 8.96
C GLY A 44 -1.49 -16.71 8.44
N PHE A 45 -0.73 -15.66 8.77
CA PHE A 45 0.67 -15.58 8.34
C PHE A 45 1.51 -16.75 8.88
N ALA A 46 1.38 -17.08 10.16
CA ALA A 46 2.11 -18.20 10.77
C ALA A 46 1.80 -19.55 10.12
N GLY A 47 0.52 -19.80 9.79
CA GLY A 47 0.04 -21.06 9.18
C GLY A 47 0.39 -21.21 7.70
N THR A 48 0.71 -20.12 7.00
CA THR A 48 1.07 -20.14 5.59
C THR A 48 2.55 -20.44 5.40
N SER A 49 2.92 -21.37 4.52
CA SER A 49 4.30 -21.74 4.21
C SER A 49 4.70 -21.40 2.79
N ILE A 50 6.01 -21.18 2.54
CA ILE A 50 6.55 -20.99 1.18
C ILE A 50 6.19 -22.16 0.25
N ARG A 51 6.07 -23.39 0.77
CA ARG A 51 5.64 -24.55 -0.02
C ARG A 51 4.19 -24.44 -0.45
N MET A 52 3.29 -24.02 0.44
CA MET A 52 1.87 -23.79 0.10
C MET A 52 1.75 -22.72 -0.98
N MET A 53 2.45 -21.59 -0.82
CA MET A 53 2.48 -20.51 -1.80
C MET A 53 3.00 -21.00 -3.16
N ALA A 54 4.10 -21.74 -3.17
CA ALA A 54 4.69 -22.29 -4.39
C ALA A 54 3.74 -23.27 -5.11
N THR A 55 3.06 -24.15 -4.35
CA THR A 55 2.06 -25.07 -4.90
C THR A 55 0.90 -24.33 -5.53
N ALA A 56 0.34 -23.32 -4.86
CA ALA A 56 -0.78 -22.51 -5.36
C ALA A 56 -0.40 -21.69 -6.62
N LEU A 57 0.88 -21.36 -6.77
CA LEU A 57 1.43 -20.61 -7.91
C LEU A 57 1.92 -21.48 -9.07
N ASP A 58 1.85 -22.82 -8.96
CA ASP A 58 2.51 -23.78 -9.85
C ASP A 58 4.01 -23.44 -10.05
N ALA A 59 4.68 -23.08 -8.97
CA ALA A 59 6.07 -22.66 -8.95
C ALA A 59 6.92 -23.53 -8.00
N SER A 60 8.23 -23.40 -8.10
CA SER A 60 9.13 -24.03 -7.11
C SER A 60 9.32 -23.15 -5.88
N PRO A 61 9.50 -23.71 -4.66
CA PRO A 61 9.88 -22.94 -3.49
C PRO A 61 11.16 -22.12 -3.70
N ALA A 62 12.10 -22.63 -4.49
CA ALA A 62 13.33 -21.93 -4.84
C ALA A 62 13.08 -20.67 -5.67
N SER A 63 12.07 -20.68 -6.55
CA SER A 63 11.69 -19.51 -7.34
C SER A 63 11.18 -18.39 -6.43
N LEU A 64 10.35 -18.69 -5.44
CA LEU A 64 9.86 -17.71 -4.46
C LEU A 64 11.00 -17.21 -3.57
N PHE A 65 11.88 -18.12 -3.13
CA PHE A 65 13.03 -17.73 -2.33
C PHE A 65 13.97 -16.79 -3.10
N ASN A 66 14.20 -17.04 -4.38
CA ASN A 66 15.01 -16.16 -5.23
C ASN A 66 14.40 -14.77 -5.44
N LEU A 67 13.05 -14.66 -5.40
CA LEU A 67 12.35 -13.38 -5.57
C LEU A 67 12.32 -12.54 -4.27
N PHE A 68 12.10 -13.19 -3.13
CA PHE A 68 11.75 -12.52 -1.87
C PHE A 68 12.69 -12.86 -0.70
N GLY A 69 13.63 -13.79 -0.88
CA GLY A 69 14.59 -14.24 0.14
C GLY A 69 13.96 -15.05 1.27
N SER A 70 12.77 -14.67 1.75
CA SER A 70 12.08 -15.33 2.85
C SER A 70 10.57 -15.05 2.80
N LYS A 71 9.79 -15.72 3.66
CA LYS A 71 8.38 -15.40 3.85
C LYS A 71 8.18 -13.99 4.44
N ASP A 72 9.06 -13.59 5.35
CA ASP A 72 9.04 -12.24 5.94
C ASP A 72 9.41 -11.18 4.89
N GLY A 73 10.40 -11.47 4.03
CA GLY A 73 10.76 -10.61 2.89
C GLY A 73 9.58 -10.42 1.92
N LEU A 74 8.85 -11.49 1.64
CA LEU A 74 7.64 -11.42 0.81
C LEU A 74 6.57 -10.51 1.45
N LEU A 75 6.30 -10.66 2.76
CA LEU A 75 5.32 -9.81 3.44
C LEU A 75 5.77 -8.34 3.48
N ASN A 76 7.05 -8.06 3.73
CA ASN A 76 7.57 -6.69 3.67
C ASN A 76 7.39 -6.05 2.28
N GLU A 77 7.67 -6.80 1.20
CA GLU A 77 7.45 -6.31 -0.17
C GLU A 77 5.95 -6.14 -0.47
N LEU A 78 5.10 -7.05 0.01
CA LEU A 78 3.65 -6.97 -0.16
C LEU A 78 3.06 -5.72 0.51
N ILE A 79 3.46 -5.41 1.74
CA ILE A 79 3.06 -4.18 2.44
C ILE A 79 3.53 -2.93 1.67
N SER A 80 4.78 -2.94 1.21
CA SER A 80 5.32 -1.81 0.44
C SER A 80 4.57 -1.61 -0.89
N TYR A 81 4.24 -2.70 -1.57
CA TYR A 81 3.44 -2.67 -2.81
C TYR A 81 2.03 -2.14 -2.56
N ALA A 82 1.37 -2.63 -1.51
CA ALA A 82 0.01 -2.22 -1.17
C ALA A 82 -0.10 -0.72 -0.84
N ALA A 83 0.89 -0.15 -0.17
CA ALA A 83 0.91 1.26 0.20
C ALA A 83 1.43 2.19 -0.92
N GLN A 84 1.93 1.64 -2.03
CA GLN A 84 2.57 2.44 -3.09
C GLN A 84 1.62 3.48 -3.68
N ALA A 85 0.36 3.12 -3.91
CA ALA A 85 -0.64 4.01 -4.48
C ALA A 85 -0.89 5.22 -3.59
N SER A 86 -1.12 5.00 -2.29
CA SER A 86 -1.31 6.09 -1.32
C SER A 86 -0.08 6.99 -1.21
N LEU A 87 1.12 6.41 -1.15
CA LEU A 87 2.36 7.19 -1.05
C LEU A 87 2.61 8.02 -2.31
N SER A 88 2.32 7.49 -3.51
CA SER A 88 2.43 8.24 -4.76
C SER A 88 1.44 9.39 -4.80
N PHE A 89 0.18 9.15 -4.42
CA PHE A 89 -0.84 10.18 -4.32
C PHE A 89 -0.43 11.30 -3.34
N TYR A 90 0.15 10.96 -2.17
CA TYR A 90 0.62 11.97 -1.22
C TYR A 90 1.75 12.83 -1.81
N ASP A 91 2.63 12.24 -2.62
CA ASP A 91 3.71 12.99 -3.28
C ASP A 91 3.18 13.90 -4.39
N GLU A 92 2.20 13.45 -5.18
CA GLU A 92 1.52 14.26 -6.19
C GLU A 92 0.74 15.41 -5.55
N LEU A 93 0.04 15.14 -4.45
CA LEU A 93 -0.75 16.13 -3.73
C LEU A 93 0.09 17.31 -3.19
N LYS A 94 1.37 17.09 -2.88
CA LYS A 94 2.31 18.17 -2.49
C LYS A 94 2.53 19.22 -3.57
N SER A 95 2.30 18.88 -4.83
CA SER A 95 2.44 19.80 -5.96
C SER A 95 1.19 20.62 -6.23
N VAL A 96 0.08 20.31 -5.56
CA VAL A 96 -1.19 21.03 -5.70
C VAL A 96 -1.17 22.33 -4.91
N GLU A 97 -1.40 23.46 -5.58
CA GLU A 97 -1.54 24.76 -4.93
C GLU A 97 -2.93 24.90 -4.31
N ALA A 98 -3.05 24.50 -3.03
CA ALA A 98 -4.28 24.63 -2.25
C ALA A 98 -3.96 24.86 -0.78
N GLU A 99 -4.95 25.33 -0.01
CA GLU A 99 -4.80 25.48 1.43
C GLU A 99 -4.66 24.12 2.13
N PRO A 100 -3.87 24.02 3.22
CA PRO A 100 -3.56 22.75 3.87
C PRO A 100 -4.80 21.95 4.30
N GLU A 101 -5.87 22.62 4.73
CA GLU A 101 -7.12 21.96 5.12
C GLU A 101 -7.82 21.30 3.93
N ILE A 102 -7.70 21.86 2.73
CA ILE A 102 -8.25 21.28 1.50
C ILE A 102 -7.47 20.00 1.16
N LEU A 103 -6.13 20.05 1.24
CA LEU A 103 -5.25 18.91 0.99
C LEU A 103 -5.47 17.80 2.03
N LEU A 104 -5.67 18.17 3.31
CA LEU A 104 -5.96 17.23 4.38
C LEU A 104 -7.30 16.53 4.16
N TYR A 105 -8.35 17.28 3.83
CA TYR A 105 -9.67 16.71 3.53
C TYR A 105 -9.57 15.73 2.35
N LYS A 106 -8.91 16.15 1.27
CA LYS A 106 -8.69 15.32 0.09
C LYS A 106 -7.94 14.03 0.42
N SER A 107 -6.88 14.11 1.24
CA SER A 107 -6.12 12.94 1.67
C SER A 107 -6.96 11.94 2.46
N ILE A 108 -7.76 12.40 3.42
CA ILE A 108 -8.65 11.53 4.20
C ILE A 108 -9.70 10.89 3.30
N TYR A 109 -10.32 11.69 2.44
CA TYR A 109 -11.38 11.25 1.55
C TYR A 109 -10.90 10.13 0.60
N GLU A 110 -9.79 10.35 -0.11
CA GLU A 110 -9.25 9.39 -1.06
C GLU A 110 -8.71 8.12 -0.39
N GLU A 111 -8.10 8.24 0.78
CA GLU A 111 -7.64 7.06 1.53
C GLU A 111 -8.81 6.16 1.93
N VAL A 112 -9.92 6.74 2.41
CA VAL A 112 -11.12 5.96 2.74
C VAL A 112 -11.73 5.31 1.50
N ILE A 113 -11.80 6.02 0.35
CA ILE A 113 -12.25 5.45 -0.92
C ILE A 113 -11.38 4.24 -1.28
N ALA A 114 -10.05 4.41 -1.26
CA ALA A 114 -9.12 3.36 -1.61
C ALA A 114 -9.27 2.12 -0.71
N VAL A 115 -9.35 2.33 0.60
CA VAL A 115 -9.51 1.26 1.59
C VAL A 115 -10.87 0.57 1.50
N ALA A 116 -11.96 1.34 1.36
CA ALA A 116 -13.32 0.79 1.28
C ALA A 116 -13.59 0.05 -0.04
N SER A 117 -12.87 0.39 -1.10
CA SER A 117 -12.99 -0.24 -2.42
C SER A 117 -12.04 -1.41 -2.62
N ALA A 118 -11.06 -1.59 -1.75
CA ALA A 118 -10.05 -2.64 -1.87
C ALA A 118 -10.61 -4.01 -1.44
N ASP A 119 -9.94 -5.07 -1.91
CA ASP A 119 -10.18 -6.43 -1.41
C ASP A 119 -9.85 -6.51 0.08
N GLN A 120 -10.80 -7.01 0.88
CA GLN A 120 -10.68 -7.04 2.34
C GLN A 120 -9.54 -7.97 2.81
N ASP A 121 -9.27 -9.06 2.08
CA ASP A 121 -8.14 -9.93 2.38
C ASP A 121 -6.82 -9.19 2.16
N PHE A 122 -6.76 -8.35 1.12
CA PHE A 122 -5.57 -7.57 0.79
C PHE A 122 -5.28 -6.49 1.83
N VAL A 123 -6.28 -5.73 2.24
CA VAL A 123 -6.07 -4.68 3.26
C VAL A 123 -5.90 -5.28 4.66
N GLY A 124 -6.47 -6.45 4.93
CA GLY A 124 -6.32 -7.17 6.20
C GLY A 124 -4.87 -7.50 6.57
N ILE A 125 -3.95 -7.61 5.58
CA ILE A 125 -2.52 -7.86 5.84
C ILE A 125 -1.85 -6.77 6.67
N PHE A 126 -2.33 -5.51 6.62
CA PHE A 126 -1.76 -4.41 7.41
C PHE A 126 -2.01 -4.57 8.93
N TYR A 127 -2.92 -5.46 9.33
CA TYR A 127 -3.30 -5.71 10.72
C TYR A 127 -2.70 -6.99 11.30
N LEU A 128 -1.83 -7.67 10.56
CA LEU A 128 -1.16 -8.86 11.05
C LEU A 128 -0.33 -8.54 12.31
N PRO A 129 -0.51 -9.29 13.42
CA PRO A 129 0.25 -9.06 14.65
C PRO A 129 1.77 -9.14 14.47
N GLU A 130 2.20 -9.91 13.49
CA GLU A 130 3.61 -10.09 13.11
C GLU A 130 4.28 -8.79 12.71
N LEU A 131 3.55 -7.84 12.09
CA LEU A 131 4.08 -6.56 11.66
C LEU A 131 4.65 -5.69 12.80
N ARG A 132 4.36 -6.05 14.06
CA ARG A 132 4.92 -5.38 15.25
C ARG A 132 6.33 -5.85 15.59
N LYS A 133 6.81 -6.93 14.98
CA LYS A 133 8.13 -7.49 15.24
C LYS A 133 9.23 -6.73 14.50
N PRO A 134 10.48 -6.74 15.00
CA PRO A 134 11.61 -6.01 14.37
C PRO A 134 11.90 -6.42 12.93
N GLU A 135 11.61 -7.67 12.55
CA GLU A 135 11.81 -8.20 11.20
C GLU A 135 10.97 -7.45 10.15
N PHE A 136 9.92 -6.75 10.59
CA PHE A 136 9.02 -5.97 9.74
C PHE A 136 9.23 -4.46 9.87
N SER A 137 10.43 -4.02 10.23
CA SER A 137 10.78 -2.59 10.36
C SER A 137 10.52 -1.78 9.08
N SER A 138 10.69 -2.37 7.90
CA SER A 138 10.36 -1.72 6.62
C SER A 138 8.86 -1.50 6.44
N ALA A 139 8.02 -2.47 6.82
CA ALA A 139 6.56 -2.29 6.82
C ALA A 139 6.12 -1.22 7.84
N GLN A 140 6.74 -1.19 9.04
CA GLN A 140 6.51 -0.14 10.03
C GLN A 140 6.93 1.24 9.51
N ALA A 141 8.03 1.33 8.76
CA ALA A 141 8.47 2.58 8.14
C ALA A 141 7.47 3.09 7.08
N VAL A 142 6.83 2.20 6.33
CA VAL A 142 5.74 2.56 5.39
C VAL A 142 4.59 3.23 6.16
N ARG A 143 4.07 2.57 7.19
CA ARG A 143 3.01 3.13 8.04
C ARG A 143 3.40 4.49 8.63
N SER A 144 4.64 4.62 9.13
CA SER A 144 5.15 5.88 9.67
C SER A 144 5.16 7.01 8.64
N LYS A 145 5.46 6.72 7.36
CA LYS A 145 5.39 7.72 6.28
C LYS A 145 3.96 8.18 6.01
N MET A 146 2.99 7.28 6.05
CA MET A 146 1.57 7.60 5.85
C MET A 146 1.08 8.51 6.99
N VAL A 147 1.36 8.16 8.24
CA VAL A 147 1.01 9.00 9.40
C VAL A 147 1.72 10.36 9.36
N ALA A 148 2.99 10.40 8.96
CA ALA A 148 3.75 11.65 8.84
C ALA A 148 3.15 12.62 7.80
N HIS A 149 2.54 12.10 6.73
CA HIS A 149 1.80 12.93 5.77
C HIS A 149 0.66 13.69 6.45
N TYR A 150 -0.18 12.99 7.21
CA TYR A 150 -1.28 13.63 7.98
C TYR A 150 -0.76 14.61 9.03
N ALA A 151 0.30 14.23 9.77
CA ALA A 151 0.89 15.09 10.79
C ALA A 151 1.37 16.43 10.21
N GLY A 152 2.05 16.41 9.06
CA GLY A 152 2.52 17.60 8.37
C GLY A 152 1.37 18.52 7.91
N LEU A 153 0.29 17.95 7.37
CA LEU A 153 -0.88 18.73 6.97
C LEU A 153 -1.63 19.31 8.17
N ILE A 154 -1.82 18.55 9.24
CA ILE A 154 -2.47 19.02 10.48
C ILE A 154 -1.66 20.15 11.11
N GLU A 155 -0.34 20.05 11.15
CA GLU A 155 0.54 21.11 11.65
C GLU A 155 0.44 22.37 10.79
N ALA A 156 0.41 22.23 9.46
CA ALA A 156 0.22 23.37 8.56
C ALA A 156 -1.16 24.04 8.75
N CYS A 157 -2.24 23.27 8.94
CA CYS A 157 -3.57 23.80 9.28
C CYS A 157 -3.56 24.55 10.62
N SER A 158 -2.92 24.00 11.62
CA SER A 158 -2.83 24.61 12.97
C SER A 158 -2.05 25.91 12.94
N SER A 159 -0.97 25.97 12.17
CA SER A 159 -0.15 27.17 11.98
C SER A 159 -0.91 28.32 11.31
N LYS A 160 -1.90 28.01 10.48
CA LYS A 160 -2.80 28.98 9.83
C LYS A 160 -4.10 29.25 10.63
N ASN A 161 -4.27 28.63 11.80
CA ASN A 161 -5.51 28.63 12.60
C ASN A 161 -6.74 28.09 11.85
N ALA A 162 -6.57 27.32 10.78
CA ALA A 162 -7.66 26.70 10.05
C ALA A 162 -8.30 25.55 10.83
N LEU A 163 -7.47 24.78 11.53
CA LEU A 163 -7.87 23.70 12.43
C LEU A 163 -7.12 23.82 13.76
N LYS A 164 -7.62 23.20 14.82
CA LYS A 164 -6.99 23.18 16.15
C LYS A 164 -6.76 21.74 16.59
N ALA A 165 -5.51 21.34 16.59
CA ALA A 165 -5.07 20.06 17.15
C ALA A 165 -3.98 20.34 18.20
N ASP A 166 -4.24 19.98 19.45
CA ASP A 166 -3.31 20.22 20.55
C ASP A 166 -2.04 19.36 20.44
N GLN A 167 -2.12 18.22 19.72
CA GLN A 167 -1.04 17.27 19.48
C GLN A 167 -1.13 16.74 18.06
N SER A 168 -0.47 17.37 17.09
CA SER A 168 -0.56 17.05 15.66
C SER A 168 -0.22 15.57 15.36
N GLN A 169 0.79 15.01 16.03
CA GLN A 169 1.17 13.61 15.84
C GLN A 169 0.07 12.64 16.32
N LEU A 170 -0.53 12.90 17.50
CA LEU A 170 -1.63 12.06 17.98
C LEU A 170 -2.87 12.20 17.11
N ALA A 171 -3.21 13.41 16.68
CA ALA A 171 -4.31 13.65 15.78
C ALA A 171 -4.10 12.91 14.43
N ALA A 172 -2.88 12.92 13.92
CA ALA A 172 -2.53 12.18 12.70
C ALA A 172 -2.72 10.67 12.84
N GLU A 173 -2.30 10.09 13.97
CA GLU A 173 -2.53 8.67 14.27
C GLU A 173 -4.04 8.36 14.35
N GLN A 174 -4.83 9.23 14.98
CA GLN A 174 -6.28 9.07 15.07
C GLN A 174 -6.95 9.17 13.70
N VAL A 175 -6.57 10.17 12.88
CA VAL A 175 -7.04 10.31 11.50
C VAL A 175 -6.72 9.05 10.70
N PHE A 176 -5.47 8.60 10.74
CA PHE A 176 -5.04 7.39 10.03
C PHE A 176 -5.87 6.16 10.44
N GLN A 177 -6.11 5.96 11.75
CA GLN A 177 -6.95 4.84 12.21
C GLN A 177 -8.40 4.96 11.73
N LEU A 178 -8.93 6.16 11.60
CA LEU A 178 -10.31 6.37 11.12
C LEU A 178 -10.45 6.10 9.61
N THR A 179 -9.40 6.31 8.81
CA THR A 179 -9.46 5.95 7.38
C THR A 179 -9.60 4.44 7.16
N GLU A 180 -9.22 3.64 8.14
CA GLU A 180 -9.24 2.17 8.10
C GLU A 180 -10.53 1.55 8.70
N THR A 181 -11.55 2.37 9.00
CA THR A 181 -12.77 1.91 9.69
C THR A 181 -13.52 0.81 8.91
N SER A 182 -13.53 0.87 7.58
CA SER A 182 -14.16 -0.14 6.73
C SER A 182 -13.55 -1.53 6.87
N ILE A 183 -12.27 -1.61 7.22
CA ILE A 183 -11.56 -2.88 7.50
C ILE A 183 -11.86 -3.37 8.90
N LEU A 184 -11.80 -2.46 9.89
CA LEU A 184 -11.90 -2.81 11.30
C LEU A 184 -13.34 -3.10 11.73
N ALA A 185 -14.32 -2.48 11.07
CA ALA A 185 -15.73 -2.59 11.37
C ALA A 185 -16.63 -2.69 10.14
N PRO A 186 -16.41 -3.67 9.25
CA PRO A 186 -17.13 -3.77 7.97
C PRO A 186 -18.65 -3.90 8.17
N HIS A 187 -19.10 -4.44 9.29
CA HIS A 187 -20.54 -4.55 9.64
C HIS A 187 -21.20 -3.19 9.92
N LEU A 188 -20.43 -2.14 10.24
CA LEU A 188 -20.94 -0.78 10.45
C LEU A 188 -21.00 0.03 9.15
N THR A 189 -20.19 -0.33 8.17
CA THR A 189 -20.00 0.42 6.93
C THR A 189 -20.58 -0.26 5.71
N GLY A 190 -20.96 -1.53 5.80
CA GLY A 190 -21.36 -2.36 4.66
C GLY A 190 -22.59 -1.90 3.87
N GLU A 191 -23.42 -0.99 4.42
CA GLU A 191 -24.56 -0.39 3.73
C GLU A 191 -24.22 0.97 3.09
N LEU A 192 -23.04 1.53 3.38
CA LEU A 192 -22.58 2.83 2.87
C LEU A 192 -21.74 2.65 1.61
N THR A 193 -21.92 3.55 0.64
CA THR A 193 -20.97 3.62 -0.48
C THR A 193 -19.58 4.07 0.00
N PRO A 194 -18.50 3.74 -0.70
CA PRO A 194 -17.17 4.25 -0.38
C PRO A 194 -17.13 5.78 -0.26
N GLU A 195 -17.85 6.49 -1.12
CA GLU A 195 -17.96 7.96 -1.11
C GLU A 195 -18.69 8.48 0.14
N ASP A 196 -19.74 7.79 0.60
CA ASP A 196 -20.44 8.16 1.82
C ASP A 196 -19.58 7.91 3.06
N GLN A 197 -18.85 6.80 3.10
CA GLN A 197 -17.88 6.51 4.15
C GLN A 197 -16.75 7.56 4.18
N ALA A 198 -16.19 7.89 3.01
CA ALA A 198 -15.13 8.87 2.89
C ALA A 198 -15.56 10.25 3.38
N ARG A 199 -16.73 10.70 2.94
CA ARG A 199 -17.32 11.98 3.39
C ARG A 199 -17.58 11.98 4.90
N ALA A 200 -18.20 10.93 5.42
CA ALA A 200 -18.51 10.82 6.85
C ALA A 200 -17.23 10.86 7.70
N THR A 201 -16.19 10.14 7.30
CA THR A 201 -14.91 10.08 8.02
C THR A 201 -14.18 11.42 7.96
N ALA A 202 -14.05 12.02 6.79
CA ALA A 202 -13.40 13.32 6.64
C ALA A 202 -14.11 14.42 7.44
N ASP A 203 -15.43 14.48 7.35
CA ASP A 203 -16.26 15.42 8.11
C ASP A 203 -16.09 15.23 9.63
N PHE A 204 -16.07 13.98 10.09
CA PHE A 204 -15.85 13.66 11.52
C PHE A 204 -14.48 14.15 11.99
N CYS A 205 -13.42 13.88 11.24
CA CYS A 205 -12.07 14.34 11.56
C CYS A 205 -12.01 15.87 11.66
N PHE A 206 -12.63 16.57 10.73
CA PHE A 206 -12.66 18.04 10.72
C PHE A 206 -13.43 18.61 11.89
N ARG A 207 -14.60 18.08 12.22
CA ARG A 207 -15.37 18.50 13.42
C ARG A 207 -14.62 18.23 14.70
N ALA A 208 -13.91 17.11 14.80
CA ALA A 208 -13.06 16.79 15.95
C ALA A 208 -11.89 17.81 16.11
N MET A 209 -11.38 18.35 15.02
CA MET A 209 -10.38 19.41 14.98
C MET A 209 -10.98 20.82 15.03
N ARG A 210 -12.21 20.96 15.51
CA ARG A 210 -12.92 22.24 15.74
C ARG A 210 -13.15 23.08 14.47
N CYS A 211 -13.36 22.44 13.33
CA CYS A 211 -13.82 23.13 12.12
C CYS A 211 -15.30 23.46 12.24
N ASP A 212 -15.68 24.70 11.96
CA ASP A 212 -17.09 25.06 11.90
C ASP A 212 -17.75 24.55 10.60
N GLU A 213 -19.08 24.43 10.60
CA GLU A 213 -19.81 23.81 9.49
C GLU A 213 -19.72 24.60 8.17
N VAL A 214 -19.62 25.93 8.23
CA VAL A 214 -19.50 26.77 7.04
C VAL A 214 -18.13 26.59 6.39
N SER A 215 -17.09 26.60 7.19
CA SER A 215 -15.72 26.33 6.76
C SER A 215 -15.59 24.91 6.21
N LEU A 216 -16.18 23.90 6.87
CA LEU A 216 -16.18 22.51 6.41
C LEU A 216 -16.84 22.34 5.03
N GLN A 217 -17.98 23.02 4.77
CA GLN A 217 -18.63 22.98 3.46
C GLN A 217 -17.75 23.60 2.36
N SER A 218 -17.04 24.68 2.67
CA SER A 218 -16.13 25.35 1.74
C SER A 218 -14.94 24.44 1.41
N VAL A 219 -14.32 23.83 2.43
CA VAL A 219 -13.22 22.87 2.28
C VAL A 219 -13.66 21.67 1.43
N ARG A 220 -14.82 21.10 1.71
CA ARG A 220 -15.36 19.95 0.96
C ARG A 220 -15.53 20.27 -0.53
N LYS A 221 -16.12 21.44 -0.85
CA LYS A 221 -16.29 21.88 -2.24
C LYS A 221 -14.95 22.06 -2.94
N ALA A 222 -14.00 22.71 -2.29
CA ALA A 222 -12.66 22.91 -2.85
C ALA A 222 -11.90 21.60 -3.04
N ALA A 223 -11.96 20.70 -2.08
CA ALA A 223 -11.31 19.37 -2.19
C ALA A 223 -11.87 18.54 -3.37
N ALA A 224 -13.16 18.65 -3.65
CA ALA A 224 -13.79 17.96 -4.78
C ALA A 224 -13.33 18.49 -6.17
N THR A 225 -12.69 19.66 -6.24
CA THR A 225 -12.13 20.18 -7.51
C THR A 225 -10.73 19.67 -7.82
N ILE A 226 -10.07 19.03 -6.86
CA ILE A 226 -8.75 18.44 -7.08
C ILE A 226 -8.92 17.12 -7.81
N ASP A 227 -8.45 17.06 -9.06
CA ASP A 227 -8.50 15.86 -9.93
C ASP A 227 -7.31 14.93 -9.65
N LEU A 228 -7.23 14.44 -8.43
CA LEU A 228 -6.29 13.41 -8.00
C LEU A 228 -7.03 12.35 -7.20
N CYS A 229 -6.69 11.09 -7.40
CA CYS A 229 -7.24 9.96 -6.64
C CYS A 229 -6.15 8.91 -6.38
N ILE A 230 -6.38 8.07 -5.36
CA ILE A 230 -5.54 6.90 -5.12
C ILE A 230 -5.99 5.81 -6.09
N LEU A 231 -5.19 5.58 -7.11
CA LEU A 231 -5.44 4.50 -8.06
C LEU A 231 -5.02 3.16 -7.44
N PRO A 232 -5.83 2.10 -7.59
CA PRO A 232 -5.39 0.77 -7.17
C PRO A 232 -4.11 0.40 -7.92
N PRO A 233 -3.21 -0.40 -7.32
CA PRO A 233 -2.01 -0.85 -8.00
C PRO A 233 -2.42 -1.51 -9.33
N THR A 234 -1.85 -0.99 -10.42
CA THR A 234 -2.17 -1.43 -11.79
C THR A 234 -1.97 -2.93 -11.92
N THR A 235 -3.02 -3.60 -12.34
CA THR A 235 -3.07 -5.04 -12.63
C THR A 235 -2.16 -5.42 -13.81
#